data_38cfe76ec5352c05d0728252477ad14e
#
_entry.id   38cfe76ec5352c05d0728252477ad14e
#
_cell.length_a   1.000
_cell.length_b   1.000
_cell.length_c   1.000
_cell.angle_alpha   90.00
_cell.angle_beta   90.00
_cell.angle_gamma   90.00
#
_symmetry.space_group_name_H-M   'P 1'
#
loop_
_entity.id
_entity.type
_entity.pdbx_description
1 polymer ?
#
loop_
_entity_poly.entity_id
_entity_poly.type
_entity_poly.pdbx_seq_one_letter_code
_entity_poly.pdbx_strand_id
1 'polypeptide(L)'
;MTHQLNFIFQEADWVCPSEYPDLRNADAIAIDLETKDPNLKTLGPGWARFDGHVVGFALATAGQQYYFPIAHDAGGNMDVGITTGFIEDVLKLPCPKIFHNAAYDLGWLKVNNFKVNGPIIDTMIAAAVVDENRWSYALNSLCKDYLGELKNETFLNEKAKEWGIDPKQDLWRLPAGYVGFYAEQDAALTYKLWQQLKPILVKQNLQDVWEMEMELLPILIEMREKGIAVDLDKIDTLKKDFIQDENKILKKIKSLTGESVDIWANRSVAKAFDYLGIDYPLSEKAKEPSFTSNWLQNCEHEIAKLIRNAREINKFHSTFLNAIERYQHKGRVHSEIHQLRSDGGGTVSGRLSYSNMNLQQIPARNKEYGDKIRSLFLPDEGKQWGSFDYSQQEPRLVAHYAASIDQGFTGASEFINAYQNEAADFHQIVADMAGISRTAAKTINLGIFYGMGKNKLSRELGISKTDAENLLRQYDSRVPFVKKLATEVMNSASKYGYIRTIKGRKCRFEMWEPNTFGMHQAMNYEEAKAHYGNNIKRAYTYKALNRLIQGSAADQSKQAMIDCYKAGYLPLLQIHDELCFSIHNEEDTKTIKNKMENCIDHLKVPFKVDIALGKSWGDAKE
;
A
#
# COMPACT_ATOMS: atom_id res chain seq x y z
N MET A 1 -36.12 31.78 26.46
CA MET A 1 -36.12 30.77 27.54
C MET A 1 -35.18 29.65 27.12
N THR A 2 -33.99 29.67 27.67
CA THR A 2 -33.00 28.59 27.47
C THR A 2 -33.42 27.42 28.35
N HIS A 3 -33.90 26.36 27.73
CA HIS A 3 -34.11 25.10 28.43
C HIS A 3 -32.73 24.51 28.79
N GLN A 4 -32.36 24.66 30.03
CA GLN A 4 -31.25 23.96 30.66
C GLN A 4 -31.75 22.51 30.85
N LEU A 5 -31.37 21.60 29.95
CA LEU A 5 -31.58 20.18 30.12
C LEU A 5 -30.62 19.71 31.23
N ASN A 6 -31.16 19.50 32.42
CA ASN A 6 -30.45 18.77 33.48
C ASN A 6 -30.42 17.28 33.09
N PHE A 7 -29.35 16.86 32.40
CA PHE A 7 -29.06 15.46 32.24
C PHE A 7 -28.55 14.90 33.57
N ILE A 8 -29.26 13.93 34.14
CA ILE A 8 -28.74 13.12 35.22
C ILE A 8 -27.77 12.17 34.54
N PHE A 9 -26.48 12.51 34.53
CA PHE A 9 -25.44 11.61 34.01
C PHE A 9 -25.25 10.48 35.04
N GLN A 10 -25.28 9.26 34.58
CA GLN A 10 -24.79 8.12 35.37
C GLN A 10 -23.30 8.36 35.59
N GLU A 11 -22.86 8.46 36.86
CA GLU A 11 -21.44 8.61 37.17
C GLU A 11 -20.64 7.47 36.56
N ALA A 12 -19.54 7.79 35.91
CA ALA A 12 -18.62 6.80 35.41
C ALA A 12 -17.79 6.26 36.59
N ASP A 13 -17.59 4.97 36.65
CA ASP A 13 -16.73 4.34 37.69
C ASP A 13 -15.24 4.68 37.51
N TRP A 14 -14.86 5.21 36.34
CA TRP A 14 -13.49 5.62 36.04
C TRP A 14 -13.18 6.98 36.68
N VAL A 15 -12.05 7.05 37.38
CA VAL A 15 -11.56 8.26 38.04
C VAL A 15 -10.25 8.68 37.40
N CYS A 16 -10.17 9.97 37.04
CA CYS A 16 -8.95 10.57 36.52
C CYS A 16 -7.79 10.41 37.53
N PRO A 17 -6.58 10.04 37.07
CA PRO A 17 -5.42 9.94 37.96
C PRO A 17 -5.19 11.23 38.77
N SER A 18 -5.02 11.08 40.07
CA SER A 18 -4.71 12.20 40.97
C SER A 18 -3.21 12.52 41.02
N GLU A 19 -2.38 11.58 40.62
CA GLU A 19 -0.91 11.67 40.63
C GLU A 19 -0.32 11.11 39.34
N TYR A 20 0.87 11.55 38.97
CA TYR A 20 1.63 11.05 37.84
C TYR A 20 2.53 9.90 38.29
N PRO A 21 2.46 8.71 37.63
CA PRO A 21 3.25 7.56 38.03
C PRO A 21 4.74 7.75 37.68
N ASP A 22 5.61 7.11 38.47
CA ASP A 22 7.02 6.99 38.13
C ASP A 22 7.26 5.84 37.17
N LEU A 23 7.49 6.14 35.89
CA LEU A 23 7.71 5.15 34.82
C LEU A 23 9.19 4.99 34.43
N ARG A 24 10.14 5.56 35.17
CA ARG A 24 11.59 5.53 34.85
C ARG A 24 12.17 4.12 34.79
N ASN A 25 11.58 3.17 35.50
CA ASN A 25 12.02 1.79 35.55
C ASN A 25 11.15 0.84 34.71
N ALA A 26 10.27 1.36 33.85
CA ALA A 26 9.45 0.52 32.98
C ALA A 26 10.30 -0.14 31.90
N ASP A 27 10.11 -1.45 31.70
CA ASP A 27 10.79 -2.22 30.63
C ASP A 27 10.34 -1.78 29.24
N ALA A 28 9.08 -1.39 29.10
CA ALA A 28 8.46 -0.82 27.91
C ALA A 28 7.18 -0.07 28.30
N ILE A 29 6.76 0.89 27.48
CA ILE A 29 5.54 1.68 27.70
C ILE A 29 4.70 1.61 26.45
N ALA A 30 3.48 1.08 26.56
CA ALA A 30 2.48 1.19 25.47
C ALA A 30 1.81 2.56 25.57
N ILE A 31 1.56 3.16 24.41
CA ILE A 31 1.00 4.50 24.26
C ILE A 31 -0.11 4.43 23.24
N ASP A 32 -1.23 5.05 23.56
CA ASP A 32 -2.38 5.27 22.68
C ASP A 32 -2.89 6.70 22.85
N LEU A 33 -3.24 7.35 21.76
CA LEU A 33 -3.70 8.75 21.78
C LEU A 33 -5.18 8.84 21.46
N GLU A 34 -5.91 9.50 22.32
CA GLU A 34 -7.25 9.98 21.97
C GLU A 34 -7.14 11.33 21.29
N THR A 35 -7.83 11.51 20.18
CA THR A 35 -7.66 12.69 19.33
C THR A 35 -8.99 13.27 18.87
N LYS A 36 -8.98 14.57 18.60
CA LYS A 36 -9.97 15.24 17.76
C LYS A 36 -9.42 15.25 16.33
N ASP A 37 -10.02 14.45 15.46
CA ASP A 37 -9.65 14.37 14.04
C ASP A 37 -10.92 14.43 13.17
N PRO A 38 -11.47 15.64 12.95
CA PRO A 38 -12.83 15.84 12.45
C PRO A 38 -13.02 15.34 11.02
N ASN A 39 -11.95 15.27 10.22
CA ASN A 39 -11.98 14.86 8.83
C ASN A 39 -11.37 13.47 8.59
N LEU A 40 -11.13 12.68 9.63
CA LEU A 40 -10.50 11.36 9.53
C LEU A 40 -11.16 10.46 8.48
N LYS A 41 -12.48 10.35 8.46
CA LYS A 41 -13.23 9.51 7.51
C LYS A 41 -13.20 10.03 6.07
N THR A 42 -12.97 11.30 5.85
CA THR A 42 -13.12 11.96 4.54
C THR A 42 -11.80 12.32 3.88
N LEU A 43 -10.79 12.65 4.68
CA LEU A 43 -9.47 13.11 4.22
C LEU A 43 -8.31 12.29 4.81
N GLY A 44 -8.62 11.24 5.60
CA GLY A 44 -7.62 10.46 6.35
C GLY A 44 -7.05 11.22 7.54
N PRO A 45 -6.09 10.64 8.27
CA PRO A 45 -5.52 11.23 9.48
C PRO A 45 -5.07 12.68 9.30
N GLY A 46 -5.55 13.56 10.20
CA GLY A 46 -5.43 15.03 10.09
C GLY A 46 -4.10 15.61 10.51
N TRP A 47 -3.26 14.85 11.20
CA TRP A 47 -2.02 15.36 11.79
C TRP A 47 -1.08 16.06 10.78
N ALA A 48 -0.92 15.52 9.55
CA ALA A 48 -0.08 16.15 8.53
C ALA A 48 -0.65 17.47 7.98
N ARG A 49 -1.94 17.75 8.21
CA ARG A 49 -2.64 18.98 7.83
C ARG A 49 -2.89 19.91 9.00
N PHE A 50 -2.49 19.52 10.22
CA PHE A 50 -2.79 20.21 11.47
C PHE A 50 -4.31 20.39 11.69
N ASP A 51 -5.09 19.39 11.31
CA ASP A 51 -6.55 19.39 11.32
C ASP A 51 -7.05 18.56 12.51
N GLY A 52 -6.94 19.15 13.71
CA GLY A 52 -7.29 18.52 14.97
C GLY A 52 -6.22 18.66 16.05
N HIS A 53 -6.31 17.85 17.11
CA HIS A 53 -5.35 17.85 18.22
C HIS A 53 -5.49 16.60 19.08
N VAL A 54 -4.49 16.37 19.96
CA VAL A 54 -4.53 15.32 20.97
C VAL A 54 -5.49 15.73 22.09
N VAL A 55 -6.35 14.81 22.50
CA VAL A 55 -7.37 14.99 23.55
C VAL A 55 -6.95 14.32 24.85
N GLY A 56 -6.15 13.27 24.77
CA GLY A 56 -5.59 12.59 25.93
C GLY A 56 -4.55 11.55 25.55
N PHE A 57 -3.82 11.09 26.55
CA PHE A 57 -2.74 10.12 26.44
C PHE A 57 -3.05 8.91 27.29
N ALA A 58 -3.16 7.74 26.71
CA ALA A 58 -3.24 6.49 27.44
C ALA A 58 -1.85 5.82 27.50
N LEU A 59 -1.43 5.42 28.67
CA LEU A 59 -0.16 4.74 28.93
C LEU A 59 -0.39 3.42 29.62
N ALA A 60 0.37 2.37 29.24
CA ALA A 60 0.36 1.12 29.97
C ALA A 60 1.77 0.52 30.07
N THR A 61 2.02 -0.15 31.19
CA THR A 61 3.22 -0.94 31.48
C THR A 61 2.80 -2.32 31.98
N ALA A 62 3.74 -3.12 32.51
CA ALA A 62 3.42 -4.41 33.09
C ALA A 62 2.49 -4.25 34.33
N GLY A 63 1.19 -4.42 34.12
CA GLY A 63 0.18 -4.43 35.20
C GLY A 63 -0.33 -3.05 35.65
N GLN A 64 0.07 -1.97 34.98
CA GLN A 64 -0.41 -0.62 35.27
C GLN A 64 -0.90 0.03 33.98
N GLN A 65 -1.99 0.80 34.09
CA GLN A 65 -2.56 1.54 32.98
C GLN A 65 -3.13 2.88 33.47
N TYR A 66 -3.04 3.90 32.64
CA TYR A 66 -3.43 5.26 32.99
C TYR A 66 -3.96 5.98 31.75
N TYR A 67 -4.96 6.81 31.94
CA TYR A 67 -5.39 7.79 30.93
C TYR A 67 -5.27 9.20 31.47
N PHE A 68 -4.64 10.10 30.72
CA PHE A 68 -4.40 11.50 31.05
C PHE A 68 -5.15 12.38 30.06
N PRO A 69 -6.41 12.75 30.34
CA PRO A 69 -7.23 13.61 29.49
C PRO A 69 -6.79 15.05 29.61
N ILE A 70 -6.72 15.76 28.46
CA ILE A 70 -6.30 17.17 28.44
C ILE A 70 -7.25 18.11 27.68
N ALA A 71 -8.07 17.57 26.76
CA ALA A 71 -8.86 18.41 25.86
C ALA A 71 -10.23 17.83 25.49
N HIS A 72 -10.92 17.14 26.41
CA HIS A 72 -12.31 16.75 26.23
C HIS A 72 -13.21 17.97 26.33
N ASP A 73 -14.13 18.19 25.37
CA ASP A 73 -15.03 19.35 25.34
C ASP A 73 -15.97 19.39 26.56
N ALA A 74 -16.47 18.24 27.01
CA ALA A 74 -17.40 18.15 28.15
C ALA A 74 -16.70 18.08 29.53
N GLY A 75 -15.38 18.25 29.57
CA GLY A 75 -14.62 18.38 30.81
C GLY A 75 -14.06 17.08 31.36
N GLY A 76 -13.60 17.14 32.63
CA GLY A 76 -12.86 16.05 33.27
C GLY A 76 -11.37 16.03 32.89
N ASN A 77 -10.85 17.13 32.35
CA ASN A 77 -9.47 17.26 31.90
C ASN A 77 -8.52 17.58 33.09
N MET A 78 -7.30 17.10 32.96
CA MET A 78 -6.16 17.49 33.79
C MET A 78 -5.56 18.82 33.31
N ASP A 79 -4.64 19.37 34.09
CA ASP A 79 -3.87 20.53 33.66
C ASP A 79 -3.02 20.21 32.43
N VAL A 80 -3.23 20.93 31.35
CA VAL A 80 -2.57 20.68 30.06
C VAL A 80 -1.06 20.83 30.17
N GLY A 81 -0.57 21.88 30.84
CA GLY A 81 0.86 22.18 30.94
C GLY A 81 1.61 21.12 31.75
N ILE A 82 1.06 20.75 32.90
CA ILE A 82 1.66 19.72 33.77
C ILE A 82 1.62 18.36 33.08
N THR A 83 0.48 17.99 32.47
CA THR A 83 0.31 16.72 31.82
C THR A 83 1.23 16.57 30.61
N THR A 84 1.30 17.56 29.74
CA THR A 84 2.20 17.53 28.58
C THR A 84 3.67 17.48 29.00
N GLY A 85 4.07 18.20 30.06
CA GLY A 85 5.41 18.09 30.61
C GLY A 85 5.74 16.69 31.12
N PHE A 86 4.81 16.03 31.84
CA PHE A 86 4.97 14.64 32.26
C PHE A 86 5.09 13.69 31.06
N ILE A 87 4.23 13.85 30.06
CA ILE A 87 4.27 13.02 28.83
C ILE A 87 5.60 13.21 28.08
N GLU A 88 6.10 14.44 27.96
CA GLU A 88 7.42 14.69 27.38
C GLU A 88 8.54 13.91 28.09
N ASP A 89 8.51 13.89 29.41
CA ASP A 89 9.51 13.16 30.21
C ASP A 89 9.39 11.65 30.01
N VAL A 90 8.16 11.11 29.94
CA VAL A 90 7.91 9.69 29.63
C VAL A 90 8.40 9.33 28.22
N LEU A 91 8.14 10.19 27.24
CA LEU A 91 8.56 9.97 25.85
C LEU A 91 10.10 10.03 25.69
N LYS A 92 10.81 10.79 26.53
CA LYS A 92 12.28 10.86 26.55
C LYS A 92 12.96 9.63 27.16
N LEU A 93 12.23 8.78 27.89
CA LEU A 93 12.80 7.56 28.48
C LEU A 93 13.39 6.64 27.39
N PRO A 94 14.52 5.94 27.69
CA PRO A 94 15.18 5.10 26.69
C PRO A 94 14.47 3.76 26.41
N CYS A 95 13.48 3.38 27.22
CA CYS A 95 12.74 2.14 27.06
C CYS A 95 11.90 2.14 25.76
N PRO A 96 11.58 0.97 25.20
CA PRO A 96 10.70 0.85 24.04
C PRO A 96 9.33 1.50 24.25
N LYS A 97 8.82 2.18 23.20
CA LYS A 97 7.45 2.70 23.13
C LYS A 97 6.65 1.83 22.17
N ILE A 98 5.56 1.27 22.67
CA ILE A 98 4.70 0.31 21.95
C ILE A 98 3.43 1.03 21.54
N PHE A 99 3.08 0.92 20.27
CA PHE A 99 1.88 1.49 19.67
C PHE A 99 1.09 0.41 18.92
N HIS A 100 -0.15 0.73 18.60
CA HIS A 100 -0.94 -0.02 17.62
C HIS A 100 -1.36 0.91 16.48
N ASN A 101 -0.81 0.75 15.29
CA ASN A 101 -0.88 1.70 14.17
C ASN A 101 -0.08 2.99 14.47
N ALA A 102 1.17 2.80 14.86
CA ALA A 102 2.07 3.86 15.33
C ALA A 102 2.19 5.07 14.40
N ALA A 103 1.94 4.93 13.10
CA ALA A 103 1.96 6.05 12.15
C ALA A 103 0.93 7.14 12.50
N TYR A 104 -0.18 6.77 13.13
CA TYR A 104 -1.20 7.71 13.59
C TYR A 104 -0.71 8.50 14.82
N ASP A 105 -0.32 7.81 15.87
CA ASP A 105 0.09 8.41 17.14
C ASP A 105 1.38 9.20 17.00
N LEU A 106 2.39 8.60 16.37
CA LEU A 106 3.67 9.29 16.12
C LEU A 106 3.50 10.54 15.25
N GLY A 107 2.56 10.51 14.30
CA GLY A 107 2.20 11.69 13.51
C GLY A 107 1.68 12.82 14.39
N TRP A 108 0.72 12.56 15.27
CA TRP A 108 0.20 13.55 16.21
C TRP A 108 1.25 14.02 17.22
N LEU A 109 2.06 13.12 17.76
CA LEU A 109 3.18 13.47 18.65
C LEU A 109 4.18 14.39 17.94
N LYS A 110 4.56 14.08 16.71
CA LYS A 110 5.54 14.85 15.93
C LYS A 110 5.08 16.28 15.64
N VAL A 111 3.84 16.46 15.18
CA VAL A 111 3.31 17.81 14.87
C VAL A 111 3.05 18.67 16.11
N ASN A 112 2.96 18.04 17.29
CA ASN A 112 2.91 18.72 18.57
C ASN A 112 4.31 18.87 19.22
N ASN A 113 5.38 18.64 18.47
CA ASN A 113 6.79 18.76 18.88
C ASN A 113 7.25 17.81 20.00
N PHE A 114 6.54 16.73 20.25
CA PHE A 114 6.99 15.69 21.15
C PHE A 114 8.10 14.85 20.49
N LYS A 115 9.19 14.66 21.22
CA LYS A 115 10.29 13.77 20.80
C LYS A 115 10.18 12.43 21.48
N VAL A 116 10.11 11.37 20.70
CA VAL A 116 10.04 10.00 21.21
C VAL A 116 11.43 9.38 21.15
N ASN A 117 11.98 9.01 22.31
CA ASN A 117 13.25 8.30 22.43
C ASN A 117 13.02 6.79 22.64
N GLY A 118 14.08 6.02 22.40
CA GLY A 118 14.05 4.57 22.49
C GLY A 118 13.44 3.89 21.25
N PRO A 119 13.44 2.55 21.22
CA PRO A 119 12.87 1.79 20.14
C PRO A 119 11.37 2.01 19.98
N ILE A 120 10.91 2.19 18.76
CA ILE A 120 9.48 2.21 18.42
C ILE A 120 9.03 0.80 18.07
N ILE A 121 7.86 0.41 18.56
CA ILE A 121 7.22 -0.88 18.30
C ILE A 121 5.80 -0.63 17.83
N ASP A 122 5.44 -1.18 16.67
CA ASP A 122 4.08 -1.17 16.16
C ASP A 122 3.51 -2.60 16.12
N THR A 123 2.52 -2.87 16.96
CA THR A 123 1.90 -4.21 17.07
C THR A 123 1.08 -4.57 15.84
N MET A 124 0.53 -3.60 15.10
CA MET A 124 -0.18 -3.84 13.85
C MET A 124 0.79 -4.29 12.76
N ILE A 125 1.93 -3.63 12.61
CA ILE A 125 3.00 -4.04 11.69
C ILE A 125 3.57 -5.40 12.10
N ALA A 126 3.82 -5.64 13.39
CA ALA A 126 4.28 -6.93 13.89
C ALA A 126 3.31 -8.07 13.51
N ALA A 127 2.02 -7.86 13.69
CA ALA A 127 0.99 -8.83 13.31
C ALA A 127 0.98 -9.09 11.80
N ALA A 128 1.15 -8.05 10.98
CA ALA A 128 1.22 -8.20 9.52
C ALA A 128 2.49 -8.92 9.03
N VAL A 129 3.62 -8.78 9.74
CA VAL A 129 4.85 -9.55 9.47
C VAL A 129 4.67 -11.01 9.90
N VAL A 130 3.99 -11.25 11.02
CA VAL A 130 3.68 -12.59 11.55
C VAL A 130 2.70 -13.34 10.66
N ASP A 131 1.69 -12.66 10.11
CA ASP A 131 0.69 -13.24 9.21
C ASP A 131 0.08 -12.16 8.28
N GLU A 132 0.54 -12.15 7.03
CA GLU A 132 0.09 -11.20 6.00
C GLU A 132 -1.28 -11.53 5.39
N ASN A 133 -1.84 -12.69 5.70
CA ASN A 133 -3.11 -13.16 5.12
C ASN A 133 -4.33 -12.88 6.01
N ARG A 134 -4.13 -12.29 7.19
CA ARG A 134 -5.25 -11.97 8.09
C ARG A 134 -6.28 -11.08 7.42
N TRP A 135 -7.53 -11.30 7.82
CA TRP A 135 -8.65 -10.46 7.36
C TRP A 135 -8.64 -9.07 8.01
N SER A 136 -8.31 -9.00 9.30
CA SER A 136 -8.25 -7.76 10.08
C SER A 136 -7.01 -7.70 10.96
N TYR A 137 -6.45 -6.51 11.07
CA TYR A 137 -5.35 -6.16 11.96
C TYR A 137 -5.78 -5.15 13.04
N ALA A 138 -7.08 -4.88 13.18
CA ALA A 138 -7.60 -4.06 14.25
C ALA A 138 -7.26 -4.66 15.62
N LEU A 139 -6.95 -3.81 16.59
CA LEU A 139 -6.52 -4.24 17.93
C LEU A 139 -7.46 -5.29 18.53
N ASN A 140 -8.78 -5.05 18.47
CA ASN A 140 -9.77 -5.99 19.01
C ASN A 140 -9.72 -7.38 18.34
N SER A 141 -9.51 -7.43 17.01
CA SER A 141 -9.38 -8.69 16.28
C SER A 141 -8.11 -9.45 16.69
N LEU A 142 -6.99 -8.74 16.82
CA LEU A 142 -5.72 -9.33 17.24
C LEU A 142 -5.76 -9.80 18.69
N CYS A 143 -6.33 -9.01 19.60
CA CYS A 143 -6.47 -9.38 21.00
C CYS A 143 -7.35 -10.62 21.18
N LYS A 144 -8.45 -10.71 20.44
CA LYS A 144 -9.29 -11.91 20.43
C LYS A 144 -8.48 -13.16 20.07
N ASP A 145 -7.67 -13.08 19.02
CA ASP A 145 -6.98 -14.25 18.47
C ASP A 145 -5.70 -14.61 19.23
N TYR A 146 -4.95 -13.62 19.73
CA TYR A 146 -3.67 -13.83 20.40
C TYR A 146 -3.76 -13.86 21.92
N LEU A 147 -4.74 -13.16 22.53
CA LEU A 147 -4.91 -13.05 23.99
C LEU A 147 -6.14 -13.79 24.49
N GLY A 148 -7.13 -14.07 23.64
CA GLY A 148 -8.45 -14.53 24.07
C GLY A 148 -9.28 -13.43 24.76
N GLU A 149 -8.85 -12.17 24.65
CA GLU A 149 -9.49 -11.01 25.27
C GLU A 149 -10.18 -10.17 24.20
N LEU A 150 -11.31 -9.53 24.56
CA LEU A 150 -12.02 -8.57 23.72
C LEU A 150 -12.05 -7.21 24.42
N LYS A 151 -11.98 -6.15 23.63
CA LYS A 151 -12.22 -4.79 24.11
C LYS A 151 -13.66 -4.69 24.63
N ASN A 152 -13.82 -4.06 25.77
CA ASN A 152 -15.14 -3.71 26.27
C ASN A 152 -15.48 -2.28 25.88
N GLU A 153 -16.18 -2.14 24.75
CA GLU A 153 -16.64 -0.84 24.22
C GLU A 153 -18.10 -0.55 24.61
N THR A 154 -18.76 -1.41 25.42
CA THR A 154 -20.20 -1.33 25.67
C THR A 154 -20.58 0.01 26.29
N PHE A 155 -19.92 0.38 27.38
CA PHE A 155 -20.19 1.64 28.10
C PHE A 155 -19.96 2.88 27.21
N LEU A 156 -18.82 2.93 26.50
CA LEU A 156 -18.51 4.03 25.58
C LEU A 156 -19.58 4.16 24.48
N ASN A 157 -19.98 3.04 23.90
CA ASN A 157 -20.99 3.03 22.82
C ASN A 157 -22.38 3.45 23.34
N GLU A 158 -22.76 3.05 24.54
CA GLU A 158 -24.00 3.49 25.19
C GLU A 158 -24.00 5.01 25.42
N LYS A 159 -22.91 5.55 25.98
CA LYS A 159 -22.76 6.99 26.23
C LYS A 159 -22.69 7.80 24.93
N ALA A 160 -21.97 7.32 23.91
CA ALA A 160 -21.94 7.95 22.60
C ALA A 160 -23.35 8.01 21.97
N LYS A 161 -24.14 6.95 22.11
CA LYS A 161 -25.54 6.90 21.65
C LYS A 161 -26.42 7.89 22.42
N GLU A 162 -26.29 7.96 23.75
CA GLU A 162 -27.00 8.95 24.57
C GLU A 162 -26.69 10.40 24.15
N TRP A 163 -25.44 10.66 23.76
CA TRP A 163 -24.97 11.97 23.29
C TRP A 163 -25.24 12.22 21.80
N GLY A 164 -25.73 11.22 21.05
CA GLY A 164 -26.02 11.32 19.62
C GLY A 164 -24.77 11.53 18.76
N ILE A 165 -23.64 10.92 19.14
CA ILE A 165 -22.35 11.04 18.46
C ILE A 165 -21.80 9.69 17.99
N ASP A 166 -20.86 9.71 17.03
CA ASP A 166 -20.09 8.55 16.63
C ASP A 166 -18.91 8.34 17.60
N PRO A 167 -18.83 7.22 18.35
CA PRO A 167 -17.78 7.02 19.35
C PRO A 167 -16.37 6.99 18.76
N LYS A 168 -16.20 6.68 17.48
CA LYS A 168 -14.88 6.63 16.82
C LYS A 168 -14.46 7.97 16.21
N GLN A 169 -15.40 8.84 15.92
CA GLN A 169 -15.12 10.12 15.28
C GLN A 169 -15.21 11.31 16.25
N ASP A 170 -16.14 11.23 17.22
CA ASP A 170 -16.51 12.34 18.08
C ASP A 170 -16.25 12.07 19.57
N LEU A 171 -15.44 11.08 19.90
CA LEU A 171 -15.12 10.67 21.28
C LEU A 171 -14.65 11.86 22.13
N TRP A 172 -13.92 12.78 21.56
CA TRP A 172 -13.43 14.02 22.19
C TRP A 172 -14.54 14.93 22.74
N ARG A 173 -15.78 14.75 22.30
CA ARG A 173 -16.94 15.51 22.78
C ARG A 173 -17.49 14.99 24.11
N LEU A 174 -17.17 13.74 24.47
CA LEU A 174 -17.62 13.15 25.73
C LEU A 174 -16.79 13.64 26.91
N PRO A 175 -17.36 13.64 28.14
CA PRO A 175 -16.58 13.78 29.34
C PRO A 175 -15.46 12.74 29.44
N ALA A 176 -14.28 13.12 29.92
CA ALA A 176 -13.15 12.21 30.09
C ALA A 176 -13.49 10.93 30.89
N GLY A 177 -14.37 11.05 31.91
CA GLY A 177 -14.85 9.91 32.70
C GLY A 177 -15.53 8.81 31.90
N TYR A 178 -16.10 9.11 30.74
CA TYR A 178 -16.72 8.09 29.88
C TYR A 178 -15.73 7.40 28.95
N VAL A 179 -14.57 8.01 28.74
CA VAL A 179 -13.54 7.56 27.79
C VAL A 179 -12.39 6.85 28.49
N GLY A 180 -12.08 7.24 29.75
CA GLY A 180 -10.87 6.83 30.42
C GLY A 180 -10.64 5.33 30.50
N PHE A 181 -11.67 4.55 30.88
CA PHE A 181 -11.56 3.09 30.92
C PHE A 181 -11.26 2.48 29.55
N TYR A 182 -11.88 2.99 28.49
CA TYR A 182 -11.66 2.54 27.13
C TYR A 182 -10.22 2.83 26.67
N ALA A 183 -9.74 4.06 26.88
CA ALA A 183 -8.39 4.47 26.49
C ALA A 183 -7.30 3.69 27.24
N GLU A 184 -7.47 3.48 28.56
CA GLU A 184 -6.57 2.65 29.34
C GLU A 184 -6.51 1.21 28.85
N GLN A 185 -7.65 0.64 28.48
CA GLN A 185 -7.74 -0.71 27.97
C GLN A 185 -6.99 -0.86 26.63
N ASP A 186 -7.07 0.13 25.74
CA ASP A 186 -6.37 0.10 24.44
C ASP A 186 -4.85 0.07 24.62
N ALA A 187 -4.31 0.92 25.49
CA ALA A 187 -2.89 0.89 25.82
C ALA A 187 -2.47 -0.44 26.49
N ALA A 188 -3.27 -0.96 27.44
CA ALA A 188 -2.98 -2.22 28.14
C ALA A 188 -3.01 -3.43 27.20
N LEU A 189 -4.00 -3.49 26.30
CA LEU A 189 -4.09 -4.56 25.30
C LEU A 189 -2.96 -4.48 24.28
N THR A 190 -2.55 -3.29 23.89
CA THR A 190 -1.40 -3.06 23.00
C THR A 190 -0.10 -3.58 23.64
N TYR A 191 0.11 -3.30 24.94
CA TYR A 191 1.24 -3.86 25.68
C TYR A 191 1.22 -5.38 25.70
N LYS A 192 0.10 -6.00 26.11
CA LYS A 192 -0.06 -7.47 26.16
C LYS A 192 0.12 -8.12 24.80
N LEU A 193 -0.43 -7.52 23.75
CA LEU A 193 -0.31 -8.03 22.38
C LEU A 193 1.15 -8.11 21.93
N TRP A 194 1.95 -7.11 22.24
CA TRP A 194 3.39 -7.15 21.97
C TRP A 194 4.09 -8.32 22.68
N GLN A 195 3.75 -8.60 23.94
CA GLN A 195 4.33 -9.71 24.67
C GLN A 195 4.06 -11.08 23.99
N GLN A 196 2.96 -11.19 23.24
CA GLN A 196 2.65 -12.38 22.45
C GLN A 196 3.33 -12.38 21.07
N LEU A 197 3.36 -11.25 20.38
CA LEU A 197 3.90 -11.18 19.02
C LEU A 197 5.43 -11.29 18.98
N LYS A 198 6.13 -10.70 19.95
CA LYS A 198 7.60 -10.71 20.03
C LYS A 198 8.19 -12.13 19.97
N PRO A 199 7.78 -13.11 20.80
CA PRO A 199 8.30 -14.48 20.73
C PRO A 199 7.94 -15.19 19.42
N ILE A 200 6.82 -14.84 18.77
CA ILE A 200 6.45 -15.40 17.48
C ILE A 200 7.39 -14.91 16.38
N LEU A 201 7.74 -13.62 16.36
CA LEU A 201 8.72 -13.06 15.43
C LEU A 201 10.06 -13.78 15.54
N VAL A 202 10.55 -14.01 16.76
CA VAL A 202 11.79 -14.75 17.03
C VAL A 202 11.68 -16.20 16.54
N LYS A 203 10.65 -16.93 16.98
CA LYS A 203 10.42 -18.33 16.60
C LYS A 203 10.32 -18.54 15.10
N GLN A 204 9.80 -17.54 14.39
CA GLN A 204 9.63 -17.60 12.95
C GLN A 204 10.82 -17.02 12.17
N ASN A 205 11.90 -16.57 12.80
CA ASN A 205 13.05 -15.89 12.19
C ASN A 205 12.58 -14.73 11.29
N LEU A 206 11.88 -13.75 11.87
CA LEU A 206 11.33 -12.59 11.20
C LEU A 206 11.88 -11.26 11.76
N GLN A 207 12.91 -11.31 12.63
CA GLN A 207 13.48 -10.13 13.27
C GLN A 207 14.03 -9.13 12.26
N ASP A 208 14.82 -9.58 11.27
CA ASP A 208 15.44 -8.70 10.26
C ASP A 208 14.38 -7.95 9.44
N VAL A 209 13.28 -8.64 9.09
CA VAL A 209 12.15 -8.01 8.40
C VAL A 209 11.43 -7.02 9.31
N TRP A 210 11.22 -7.40 10.57
CA TRP A 210 10.62 -6.56 11.58
C TRP A 210 11.44 -5.27 11.80
N GLU A 211 12.75 -5.40 11.97
CA GLU A 211 13.66 -4.27 12.17
C GLU A 211 13.66 -3.34 10.97
N MET A 212 13.72 -3.88 9.74
CA MET A 212 13.59 -3.09 8.52
C MET A 212 12.26 -2.31 8.47
N GLU A 213 11.16 -2.94 8.84
CA GLU A 213 9.85 -2.26 8.86
C GLU A 213 9.81 -1.16 9.93
N MET A 214 10.43 -1.37 11.10
CA MET A 214 10.50 -0.34 12.14
C MET A 214 11.44 0.82 11.77
N GLU A 215 12.54 0.56 11.06
CA GLU A 215 13.40 1.62 10.52
C GLU A 215 12.71 2.44 9.43
N LEU A 216 11.84 1.81 8.65
CA LEU A 216 11.09 2.49 7.58
C LEU A 216 9.97 3.39 8.12
N LEU A 217 9.32 3.01 9.22
CA LEU A 217 8.15 3.71 9.77
C LEU A 217 8.35 5.23 9.96
N PRO A 218 9.41 5.71 10.65
CA PRO A 218 9.62 7.16 10.82
C PRO A 218 9.86 7.88 9.48
N ILE A 219 10.46 7.21 8.50
CA ILE A 219 10.69 7.77 7.15
C ILE A 219 9.34 8.04 6.47
N LEU A 220 8.41 7.09 6.52
CA LEU A 220 7.08 7.24 5.93
C LEU A 220 6.26 8.35 6.62
N ILE A 221 6.40 8.50 7.93
CA ILE A 221 5.79 9.60 8.69
C ILE A 221 6.35 10.94 8.22
N GLU A 222 7.68 11.04 8.05
CA GLU A 222 8.32 12.27 7.60
C GLU A 222 7.99 12.60 6.14
N MET A 223 7.93 11.60 5.26
CA MET A 223 7.45 11.76 3.87
C MET A 223 6.03 12.34 3.85
N ARG A 224 5.13 11.81 4.68
CA ARG A 224 3.75 12.28 4.76
C ARG A 224 3.64 13.68 5.37
N GLU A 225 4.38 13.97 6.44
CA GLU A 225 4.42 15.30 7.05
C GLU A 225 4.88 16.35 6.05
N LYS A 226 5.97 16.05 5.34
CA LYS A 226 6.50 16.93 4.29
C LYS A 226 5.50 17.10 3.15
N GLY A 227 4.88 16.02 2.70
CA GLY A 227 4.01 15.97 1.53
C GLY A 227 4.74 16.33 0.24
N ILE A 228 4.04 16.34 -0.89
CA ILE A 228 4.57 16.66 -2.21
C ILE A 228 3.98 17.98 -2.68
N ALA A 229 4.82 18.93 -3.07
CA ALA A 229 4.38 20.23 -3.58
C ALA A 229 3.59 20.07 -4.89
N VAL A 230 2.53 20.87 -5.05
CA VAL A 230 1.68 20.86 -6.25
C VAL A 230 1.46 22.27 -6.78
N ASP A 231 1.47 22.40 -8.09
CA ASP A 231 1.21 23.64 -8.82
C ASP A 231 -0.30 23.90 -8.92
N LEU A 232 -0.83 24.67 -7.96
CA LEU A 232 -2.27 24.96 -7.86
C LEU A 232 -2.76 25.83 -9.02
N ASP A 233 -1.96 26.79 -9.50
CA ASP A 233 -2.35 27.68 -10.61
C ASP A 233 -2.52 26.89 -11.92
N LYS A 234 -1.67 25.90 -12.12
CA LYS A 234 -1.72 25.02 -13.29
C LYS A 234 -2.90 24.05 -13.23
N ILE A 235 -3.39 23.65 -12.05
CA ILE A 235 -4.54 22.75 -11.90
C ILE A 235 -5.78 23.37 -12.57
N ASP A 236 -6.13 24.61 -12.27
CA ASP A 236 -7.29 25.30 -12.82
C ASP A 236 -7.23 25.39 -14.34
N THR A 237 -6.04 25.67 -14.86
CA THR A 237 -5.81 25.74 -16.31
C THR A 237 -6.02 24.38 -16.97
N LEU A 238 -5.38 23.32 -16.44
CA LEU A 238 -5.52 21.96 -16.98
C LEU A 238 -6.97 21.46 -16.89
N LYS A 239 -7.68 21.79 -15.82
CA LYS A 239 -9.07 21.39 -15.65
C LYS A 239 -9.98 22.00 -16.73
N LYS A 240 -9.78 23.28 -17.04
CA LYS A 240 -10.49 23.97 -18.14
C LYS A 240 -10.16 23.34 -19.49
N ASP A 241 -8.88 23.07 -19.75
CA ASP A 241 -8.43 22.46 -21.01
C ASP A 241 -9.03 21.05 -21.18
N PHE A 242 -8.98 20.22 -20.14
CA PHE A 242 -9.54 18.85 -20.22
C PHE A 242 -11.06 18.85 -20.41
N ILE A 243 -11.79 19.72 -19.72
CA ILE A 243 -13.23 19.87 -19.91
C ILE A 243 -13.54 20.35 -21.35
N GLN A 244 -12.73 21.26 -21.89
CA GLN A 244 -12.89 21.73 -23.27
C GLN A 244 -12.66 20.60 -24.28
N ASP A 245 -11.61 19.79 -24.08
CA ASP A 245 -11.30 18.67 -24.96
C ASP A 245 -12.36 17.57 -24.89
N GLU A 246 -12.85 17.23 -23.68
CA GLU A 246 -13.98 16.34 -23.51
C GLU A 246 -15.22 16.85 -24.26
N ASN A 247 -15.56 18.12 -24.10
CA ASN A 247 -16.70 18.74 -24.78
C ASN A 247 -16.58 18.72 -26.31
N LYS A 248 -15.36 18.85 -26.86
CA LYS A 248 -15.13 18.70 -28.33
C LYS A 248 -15.48 17.28 -28.78
N ILE A 249 -15.04 16.26 -27.99
CA ILE A 249 -15.33 14.86 -28.30
C ILE A 249 -16.83 14.57 -28.17
N LEU A 250 -17.48 15.03 -27.08
CA LEU A 250 -18.92 14.86 -26.89
C LEU A 250 -19.75 15.51 -28.01
N LYS A 251 -19.37 16.68 -28.47
CA LYS A 251 -19.99 17.32 -29.67
C LYS A 251 -19.81 16.46 -30.90
N LYS A 252 -18.64 15.87 -31.12
CA LYS A 252 -18.39 14.95 -32.24
C LYS A 252 -19.25 13.69 -32.14
N ILE A 253 -19.35 13.08 -30.96
CA ILE A 253 -20.25 11.94 -30.69
C ILE A 253 -21.69 12.32 -31.06
N LYS A 254 -22.17 13.48 -30.58
CA LYS A 254 -23.51 13.97 -30.89
C LYS A 254 -23.74 14.17 -32.37
N SER A 255 -22.75 14.70 -33.13
CA SER A 255 -22.86 14.88 -34.56
C SER A 255 -22.96 13.56 -35.33
N LEU A 256 -22.34 12.49 -34.84
CA LEU A 256 -22.38 11.16 -35.44
C LEU A 256 -23.67 10.37 -35.07
N THR A 257 -24.21 10.59 -33.91
CA THR A 257 -25.34 9.78 -33.36
C THR A 257 -26.67 10.55 -33.31
N GLY A 258 -26.65 11.86 -33.61
CA GLY A 258 -27.83 12.72 -33.51
C GLY A 258 -28.26 13.09 -32.09
N GLU A 259 -27.76 12.42 -31.07
CA GLU A 259 -28.15 12.59 -29.66
C GLU A 259 -26.95 12.83 -28.74
N SER A 260 -27.22 13.41 -27.56
CA SER A 260 -26.24 13.54 -26.50
C SER A 260 -26.09 12.20 -25.77
N VAL A 261 -24.85 11.71 -25.65
CA VAL A 261 -24.53 10.43 -25.04
C VAL A 261 -23.93 10.64 -23.65
N ASP A 262 -24.54 10.04 -22.62
CA ASP A 262 -23.87 9.84 -21.33
C ASP A 262 -22.86 8.71 -21.49
N ILE A 263 -21.58 9.07 -21.51
CA ILE A 263 -20.48 8.12 -21.75
C ILE A 263 -20.29 7.07 -20.66
N TRP A 264 -20.84 7.27 -19.47
CA TRP A 264 -20.75 6.32 -18.35
C TRP A 264 -21.97 5.40 -18.24
N ALA A 265 -23.12 5.81 -18.77
CA ALA A 265 -24.32 5.00 -18.76
C ALA A 265 -24.32 4.03 -19.95
N ASN A 266 -24.07 2.73 -19.69
CA ASN A 266 -24.01 1.72 -20.75
C ASN A 266 -25.24 1.71 -21.67
N ARG A 267 -26.44 1.96 -21.13
CA ARG A 267 -27.67 2.07 -21.96
C ARG A 267 -27.66 3.28 -22.88
N SER A 268 -27.07 4.40 -22.46
CA SER A 268 -26.92 5.58 -23.30
C SER A 268 -25.91 5.35 -24.43
N VAL A 269 -24.80 4.69 -24.08
CA VAL A 269 -23.78 4.29 -25.07
C VAL A 269 -24.36 3.28 -26.07
N ALA A 270 -25.17 2.30 -25.61
CA ALA A 270 -25.82 1.32 -26.48
C ALA A 270 -26.69 1.98 -27.55
N LYS A 271 -27.50 3.00 -27.20
CA LYS A 271 -28.31 3.75 -28.17
C LYS A 271 -27.47 4.37 -29.29
N ALA A 272 -26.26 4.85 -28.97
CA ALA A 272 -25.36 5.41 -29.97
C ALA A 272 -24.84 4.33 -30.95
N PHE A 273 -24.57 3.12 -30.44
CA PHE A 273 -24.16 1.98 -31.28
C PHE A 273 -25.34 1.45 -32.10
N ASP A 274 -26.56 1.34 -31.53
CA ASP A 274 -27.78 0.96 -32.21
C ASP A 274 -28.09 1.92 -33.39
N TYR A 275 -27.97 3.23 -33.14
CA TYR A 275 -28.18 4.25 -34.19
C TYR A 275 -27.22 4.09 -35.39
N LEU A 276 -25.98 3.66 -35.11
CA LEU A 276 -24.96 3.42 -36.13
C LEU A 276 -25.00 2.00 -36.72
N GLY A 277 -25.90 1.13 -36.24
CA GLY A 277 -25.99 -0.27 -36.67
C GLY A 277 -24.78 -1.12 -36.28
N ILE A 278 -24.15 -0.83 -35.14
CA ILE A 278 -22.93 -1.49 -34.69
C ILE A 278 -23.24 -2.44 -33.54
N ASP A 279 -22.87 -3.69 -33.67
CA ASP A 279 -23.02 -4.69 -32.62
C ASP A 279 -22.08 -4.44 -31.43
N TYR A 280 -22.56 -4.75 -30.23
CA TYR A 280 -21.80 -4.59 -28.97
C TYR A 280 -22.06 -5.77 -28.02
N PRO A 281 -21.14 -6.03 -27.05
CA PRO A 281 -21.28 -7.15 -26.15
C PRO A 281 -22.33 -6.89 -25.06
N LEU A 282 -22.94 -7.98 -24.62
CA LEU A 282 -23.78 -8.01 -23.41
C LEU A 282 -23.00 -8.68 -22.26
N SER A 283 -23.28 -8.25 -21.04
CA SER A 283 -22.72 -8.87 -19.83
C SER A 283 -23.22 -10.32 -19.70
N GLU A 284 -22.36 -11.23 -19.26
CA GLU A 284 -22.66 -12.66 -19.18
C GLU A 284 -23.85 -12.98 -18.27
N LYS A 285 -23.92 -12.32 -17.12
CA LYS A 285 -24.95 -12.57 -16.10
C LYS A 285 -26.25 -11.80 -16.33
N ALA A 286 -26.14 -10.49 -16.51
CA ALA A 286 -27.33 -9.61 -16.54
C ALA A 286 -27.89 -9.42 -17.96
N LYS A 287 -27.16 -9.85 -19.00
CA LYS A 287 -27.53 -9.62 -20.41
C LYS A 287 -27.76 -8.14 -20.76
N GLU A 288 -27.10 -7.25 -20.03
CA GLU A 288 -27.15 -5.79 -20.25
C GLU A 288 -25.95 -5.34 -21.09
N PRO A 289 -26.04 -4.24 -21.87
CA PRO A 289 -24.93 -3.69 -22.63
C PRO A 289 -23.66 -3.51 -21.80
N SER A 290 -22.51 -3.90 -22.34
CA SER A 290 -21.25 -3.89 -21.61
C SER A 290 -20.11 -3.32 -22.44
N PHE A 291 -19.73 -2.08 -22.18
CA PHE A 291 -18.67 -1.36 -22.88
C PHE A 291 -17.42 -1.26 -22.01
N THR A 292 -16.71 -2.40 -21.86
CA THR A 292 -15.45 -2.42 -21.11
C THR A 292 -14.35 -1.68 -21.86
N SER A 293 -13.34 -1.17 -21.11
CA SER A 293 -12.19 -0.47 -21.72
C SER A 293 -11.46 -1.34 -22.75
N ASN A 294 -11.31 -2.65 -22.47
CA ASN A 294 -10.68 -3.59 -23.39
C ASN A 294 -11.49 -3.78 -24.68
N TRP A 295 -12.81 -3.88 -24.58
CA TRP A 295 -13.65 -3.99 -25.76
C TRP A 295 -13.61 -2.73 -26.61
N LEU A 296 -13.76 -1.55 -25.99
CA LEU A 296 -13.67 -0.25 -26.67
C LEU A 296 -12.30 -0.03 -27.35
N GLN A 297 -11.23 -0.56 -26.76
CA GLN A 297 -9.88 -0.48 -27.34
C GLN A 297 -9.75 -1.33 -28.60
N ASN A 298 -10.38 -2.50 -28.65
CA ASN A 298 -10.30 -3.44 -29.77
C ASN A 298 -11.38 -3.23 -30.83
N CYS A 299 -12.34 -2.35 -30.59
CA CYS A 299 -13.38 -1.99 -31.54
C CYS A 299 -12.83 -0.95 -32.54
N GLU A 300 -12.86 -1.28 -33.83
CA GLU A 300 -12.30 -0.44 -34.90
C GLU A 300 -13.14 0.79 -35.23
N HIS A 301 -14.41 0.81 -34.80
CA HIS A 301 -15.33 1.90 -35.11
C HIS A 301 -14.95 3.22 -34.41
N GLU A 302 -15.11 4.33 -35.11
CA GLU A 302 -14.79 5.67 -34.63
C GLU A 302 -15.50 6.01 -33.31
N ILE A 303 -16.77 5.64 -33.19
CA ILE A 303 -17.57 5.89 -31.98
C ILE A 303 -16.96 5.27 -30.73
N ALA A 304 -16.42 4.04 -30.84
CA ALA A 304 -15.78 3.36 -29.70
C ALA A 304 -14.52 4.11 -29.24
N LYS A 305 -13.71 4.58 -30.19
CA LYS A 305 -12.50 5.39 -29.91
C LYS A 305 -12.88 6.72 -29.24
N LEU A 306 -13.92 7.39 -29.74
CA LEU A 306 -14.41 8.65 -29.17
C LEU A 306 -14.93 8.46 -27.74
N ILE A 307 -15.76 7.44 -27.49
CA ILE A 307 -16.27 7.14 -26.14
C ILE A 307 -15.14 6.80 -25.18
N ARG A 308 -14.17 5.97 -25.62
CA ARG A 308 -12.99 5.65 -24.82
C ARG A 308 -12.20 6.89 -24.44
N ASN A 309 -11.91 7.75 -25.41
CA ASN A 309 -11.14 8.99 -25.20
C ASN A 309 -11.91 9.96 -24.29
N ALA A 310 -13.22 10.12 -24.48
CA ALA A 310 -14.05 10.95 -23.61
C ALA A 310 -14.04 10.44 -22.16
N ARG A 311 -14.20 9.12 -21.94
CA ARG A 311 -14.10 8.49 -20.60
C ARG A 311 -12.72 8.72 -19.97
N GLU A 312 -11.66 8.61 -20.75
CA GLU A 312 -10.29 8.80 -20.27
C GLU A 312 -10.06 10.25 -19.83
N ILE A 313 -10.42 11.24 -20.67
CA ILE A 313 -10.29 12.66 -20.34
C ILE A 313 -11.18 13.03 -19.14
N ASN A 314 -12.42 12.57 -19.12
CA ASN A 314 -13.33 12.79 -17.99
C ASN A 314 -12.71 12.28 -16.70
N LYS A 315 -12.13 11.06 -16.69
CA LYS A 315 -11.44 10.51 -15.53
C LYS A 315 -10.26 11.38 -15.09
N PHE A 316 -9.52 11.97 -16.03
CA PHE A 316 -8.38 12.82 -15.67
C PHE A 316 -8.80 14.04 -14.87
N HIS A 317 -9.82 14.79 -15.30
CA HIS A 317 -10.23 15.97 -14.54
C HIS A 317 -11.13 15.64 -13.36
N SER A 318 -12.09 14.72 -13.48
CA SER A 318 -13.05 14.43 -12.42
C SER A 318 -12.47 13.59 -11.28
N THR A 319 -11.47 12.74 -11.56
CA THR A 319 -10.86 11.87 -10.55
C THR A 319 -9.53 12.45 -10.06
N PHE A 320 -8.58 12.70 -10.97
CA PHE A 320 -7.22 13.06 -10.54
C PHE A 320 -7.08 14.54 -10.16
N LEU A 321 -7.55 15.48 -10.99
CA LEU A 321 -7.44 16.90 -10.64
C LEU A 321 -8.30 17.25 -9.42
N ASN A 322 -9.54 16.77 -9.37
CA ASN A 322 -10.40 16.99 -8.20
C ASN A 322 -9.82 16.32 -6.93
N ALA A 323 -9.12 15.19 -7.06
CA ALA A 323 -8.45 14.56 -5.91
C ALA A 323 -7.28 15.42 -5.41
N ILE A 324 -6.46 15.99 -6.31
CA ILE A 324 -5.38 16.89 -5.91
C ILE A 324 -5.96 18.11 -5.17
N GLU A 325 -7.00 18.77 -5.71
CA GLU A 325 -7.66 19.89 -5.05
C GLU A 325 -8.21 19.53 -3.67
N ARG A 326 -8.80 18.33 -3.54
CA ARG A 326 -9.41 17.86 -2.29
C ARG A 326 -8.38 17.53 -1.20
N TYR A 327 -7.27 16.89 -1.58
CA TYR A 327 -6.30 16.35 -0.63
C TYR A 327 -5.07 17.23 -0.41
N GLN A 328 -4.93 18.33 -1.17
CA GLN A 328 -3.87 19.29 -0.93
C GLN A 328 -4.14 20.12 0.35
N HIS A 329 -3.08 20.46 1.04
CA HIS A 329 -3.08 21.42 2.14
C HIS A 329 -1.87 22.34 1.97
N LYS A 330 -2.10 23.66 1.93
CA LYS A 330 -1.06 24.68 1.74
C LYS A 330 -0.14 24.39 0.54
N GLY A 331 -0.72 23.95 -0.56
CA GLY A 331 0.04 23.63 -1.79
C GLY A 331 0.82 22.32 -1.77
N ARG A 332 0.53 21.41 -0.83
CA ARG A 332 1.16 20.08 -0.79
C ARG A 332 0.11 18.99 -0.60
N VAL A 333 0.35 17.82 -1.18
CA VAL A 333 -0.46 16.61 -1.01
C VAL A 333 0.18 15.71 0.03
N HIS A 334 -0.55 15.40 1.10
CA HIS A 334 -0.11 14.57 2.22
C HIS A 334 -0.78 13.19 2.19
N SER A 335 -0.46 12.40 1.18
CA SER A 335 -1.05 11.06 1.01
C SER A 335 -0.77 10.15 2.19
N GLU A 336 -1.73 9.33 2.54
CA GLU A 336 -1.53 8.28 3.52
C GLU A 336 -0.75 7.12 2.89
N ILE A 337 0.30 6.66 3.57
CA ILE A 337 1.19 5.62 3.09
C ILE A 337 1.01 4.37 3.95
N HIS A 338 0.49 3.31 3.34
CA HIS A 338 0.32 2.03 4.01
C HIS A 338 1.57 1.18 3.82
N GLN A 339 2.27 0.95 4.90
CA GLN A 339 3.54 0.23 4.92
C GLN A 339 3.37 -1.27 4.66
N LEU A 340 2.37 -1.87 5.29
CA LEU A 340 1.94 -3.26 5.14
C LEU A 340 0.41 -3.32 5.07
N ARG A 341 -0.13 -4.52 4.88
CA ARG A 341 -1.58 -4.71 4.92
C ARG A 341 -2.14 -4.34 6.30
N SER A 342 -3.21 -3.56 6.28
CA SER A 342 -4.01 -3.17 7.43
C SER A 342 -5.49 -3.14 7.03
N ASP A 343 -6.38 -2.83 7.97
CA ASP A 343 -7.81 -2.67 7.66
C ASP A 343 -8.06 -1.42 6.80
N GLY A 344 -7.16 -0.43 6.84
CA GLY A 344 -7.22 0.79 6.03
C GLY A 344 -6.64 0.67 4.63
N GLY A 345 -5.90 -0.41 4.31
CA GLY A 345 -5.25 -0.58 3.01
C GLY A 345 -4.06 -1.51 3.04
N GLY A 346 -3.11 -1.30 2.12
CA GLY A 346 -1.87 -2.08 2.06
C GLY A 346 -1.95 -3.32 1.20
N THR A 347 -0.83 -4.03 1.09
CA THR A 347 -0.68 -5.20 0.23
C THR A 347 -0.15 -6.41 1.00
N VAL A 348 -0.51 -7.62 0.56
CA VAL A 348 0.03 -8.88 1.11
C VAL A 348 1.46 -9.18 0.64
N SER A 349 1.95 -8.48 -0.39
CA SER A 349 3.29 -8.66 -0.93
C SER A 349 4.37 -7.85 -0.20
N GLY A 350 3.98 -6.98 0.73
CA GLY A 350 4.88 -6.03 1.39
C GLY A 350 5.13 -4.74 0.62
N ARG A 351 4.57 -4.58 -0.59
CA ARG A 351 4.63 -3.29 -1.32
C ARG A 351 3.88 -2.21 -0.57
N LEU A 352 4.41 -0.98 -0.62
CA LEU A 352 3.68 0.20 -0.15
C LEU A 352 2.42 0.42 -0.99
N SER A 353 1.39 0.99 -0.39
CA SER A 353 0.24 1.52 -1.11
C SER A 353 -0.19 2.87 -0.54
N TYR A 354 -0.96 3.61 -1.32
CA TYR A 354 -1.36 4.97 -0.98
C TYR A 354 -2.88 5.10 -0.95
N SER A 355 -3.37 5.91 -0.01
CA SER A 355 -4.75 6.40 0.01
C SER A 355 -4.78 7.89 0.32
N ASN A 356 -5.88 8.56 0.13
CA ASN A 356 -6.09 9.98 0.47
C ASN A 356 -5.03 10.99 -0.05
N MET A 357 -4.46 10.89 -1.18
CA MET A 357 -4.78 10.42 -2.52
C MET A 357 -3.90 9.20 -2.90
N ASN A 358 -4.38 8.32 -3.81
CA ASN A 358 -3.53 7.24 -4.32
C ASN A 358 -2.65 7.71 -5.48
N LEU A 359 -1.42 8.10 -5.16
CA LEU A 359 -0.44 8.61 -6.12
C LEU A 359 0.08 7.54 -7.10
N GLN A 360 0.01 6.25 -6.74
CA GLN A 360 0.42 5.15 -7.62
C GLN A 360 -0.55 4.90 -8.78
N GLN A 361 -1.76 5.49 -8.72
CA GLN A 361 -2.74 5.36 -9.79
C GLN A 361 -2.68 6.49 -10.82
N ILE A 362 -1.82 7.48 -10.65
CA ILE A 362 -1.65 8.55 -11.62
C ILE A 362 -1.14 7.96 -12.93
N PRO A 363 -1.83 8.20 -14.06
CA PRO A 363 -1.54 7.51 -15.31
C PRO A 363 -0.12 7.77 -15.82
N ALA A 364 0.60 6.69 -16.13
CA ALA A 364 1.93 6.72 -16.73
C ALA A 364 1.91 6.48 -18.26
N ARG A 365 0.93 5.69 -18.73
CA ARG A 365 0.91 5.22 -20.12
C ARG A 365 0.33 6.23 -21.12
N ASN A 366 -0.50 7.15 -20.65
CA ASN A 366 -1.03 8.21 -21.48
C ASN A 366 -0.08 9.40 -21.44
N LYS A 367 0.75 9.53 -22.48
CA LYS A 367 1.76 10.59 -22.56
C LYS A 367 1.17 12.00 -22.72
N GLU A 368 -0.04 12.12 -23.27
CA GLU A 368 -0.66 13.42 -23.50
C GLU A 368 -1.24 14.04 -22.22
N TYR A 369 -2.06 13.27 -21.49
CA TYR A 369 -2.76 13.76 -20.30
C TYR A 369 -2.07 13.32 -18.99
N GLY A 370 -1.49 12.14 -18.96
CA GLY A 370 -0.77 11.63 -17.79
C GLY A 370 0.43 12.48 -17.43
N ASP A 371 1.24 12.86 -18.42
CA ASP A 371 2.40 13.73 -18.21
C ASP A 371 1.98 15.13 -17.73
N LYS A 372 0.86 15.66 -18.25
CA LYS A 372 0.30 16.94 -17.78
C LYS A 372 -0.10 16.88 -16.31
N ILE A 373 -0.73 15.78 -15.85
CA ILE A 373 -1.09 15.60 -14.43
C ILE A 373 0.18 15.42 -13.57
N ARG A 374 1.13 14.61 -14.02
CA ARG A 374 2.40 14.43 -13.31
C ARG A 374 3.19 15.73 -13.20
N SER A 375 3.09 16.62 -14.21
CA SER A 375 3.76 17.92 -14.19
C SER A 375 3.21 18.91 -13.16
N LEU A 376 2.13 18.55 -12.45
CA LEU A 376 1.64 19.30 -11.30
C LEU A 376 2.45 19.04 -10.05
N PHE A 377 3.13 17.89 -9.94
CA PHE A 377 3.91 17.53 -8.77
C PHE A 377 5.33 18.08 -8.90
N LEU A 378 5.72 18.89 -7.93
CA LEU A 378 6.94 19.67 -7.95
C LEU A 378 7.94 19.19 -6.90
N PRO A 379 9.25 19.35 -7.16
CA PRO A 379 10.29 19.20 -6.14
C PRO A 379 10.19 20.33 -5.12
N ASP A 380 11.03 20.29 -4.09
CA ASP A 380 11.21 21.42 -3.18
C ASP A 380 11.76 22.62 -3.95
N GLU A 381 11.49 23.82 -3.44
CA GLU A 381 11.92 25.08 -4.06
C GLU A 381 13.44 25.11 -4.32
N GLY A 382 13.81 25.56 -5.51
CA GLY A 382 15.21 25.63 -5.94
C GLY A 382 15.87 24.30 -6.31
N LYS A 383 15.12 23.18 -6.33
CA LYS A 383 15.61 21.84 -6.65
C LYS A 383 15.00 21.31 -7.95
N GLN A 384 15.51 20.18 -8.41
CA GLN A 384 14.96 19.42 -9.52
C GLN A 384 14.25 18.17 -9.00
N TRP A 385 13.23 17.72 -9.73
CA TRP A 385 12.64 16.40 -9.53
C TRP A 385 13.60 15.34 -10.07
N GLY A 386 13.97 14.37 -9.26
CA GLY A 386 14.71 13.21 -9.68
C GLY A 386 13.85 11.96 -9.56
N SER A 387 13.65 11.27 -10.67
CA SER A 387 13.06 9.93 -10.73
C SER A 387 14.17 8.90 -10.87
N PHE A 388 14.21 7.93 -9.96
CA PHE A 388 15.20 6.86 -9.90
C PHE A 388 14.45 5.53 -10.01
N ASP A 389 14.53 4.89 -11.18
CA ASP A 389 13.80 3.67 -11.51
C ASP A 389 14.72 2.46 -11.57
N TYR A 390 14.34 1.35 -10.94
CA TYR A 390 15.10 0.12 -11.06
C TYR A 390 14.93 -0.48 -12.45
N SER A 391 16.03 -0.51 -13.20
CA SER A 391 16.03 -1.14 -14.51
C SER A 391 15.77 -2.64 -14.40
N GLN A 392 14.58 -3.08 -14.82
CA GLN A 392 14.18 -4.49 -14.82
C GLN A 392 14.31 -5.17 -13.44
N GLN A 393 13.79 -4.57 -12.38
CA GLN A 393 13.90 -5.07 -11.00
C GLN A 393 13.48 -6.54 -10.87
N GLU A 394 12.26 -6.88 -11.26
CA GLU A 394 11.73 -8.24 -11.14
C GLU A 394 12.49 -9.28 -11.99
N PRO A 395 12.84 -9.02 -13.28
CA PRO A 395 13.70 -9.91 -14.07
C PRO A 395 15.08 -10.17 -13.44
N ARG A 396 15.73 -9.16 -12.84
CA ARG A 396 17.01 -9.33 -12.15
C ARG A 396 16.89 -10.21 -10.90
N LEU A 397 15.79 -10.09 -10.16
CA LEU A 397 15.46 -10.98 -9.04
C LEU A 397 15.24 -12.42 -9.50
N VAL A 398 14.57 -12.65 -10.62
CA VAL A 398 14.41 -13.99 -11.21
C VAL A 398 15.79 -14.60 -11.53
N ALA A 399 16.66 -13.84 -12.18
CA ALA A 399 18.01 -14.28 -12.49
C ALA A 399 18.83 -14.57 -11.22
N HIS A 400 18.73 -13.70 -10.19
CA HIS A 400 19.35 -13.91 -8.87
C HIS A 400 18.91 -15.22 -8.22
N TYR A 401 17.61 -15.49 -8.14
CA TYR A 401 17.10 -16.72 -7.54
C TYR A 401 17.44 -17.96 -8.36
N ALA A 402 17.37 -17.89 -9.68
CA ALA A 402 17.77 -19.00 -10.55
C ALA A 402 19.25 -19.37 -10.39
N ALA A 403 20.11 -18.36 -10.16
CA ALA A 403 21.54 -18.55 -9.88
C ALA A 403 21.84 -19.02 -8.46
N SER A 404 20.94 -18.81 -7.52
CA SER A 404 21.13 -19.15 -6.09
C SER A 404 20.72 -20.59 -5.78
N ILE A 405 19.94 -21.24 -6.64
CA ILE A 405 19.58 -22.65 -6.50
C ILE A 405 20.75 -23.51 -6.97
N ASP A 406 21.05 -24.55 -6.21
CA ASP A 406 22.21 -25.42 -6.24
C ASP A 406 22.75 -25.70 -7.67
N GLN A 407 24.01 -25.32 -7.93
CA GLN A 407 24.74 -25.42 -9.21
C GLN A 407 24.22 -24.58 -10.39
N GLY A 408 23.19 -23.74 -10.17
CA GLY A 408 22.57 -22.95 -11.24
C GLY A 408 21.82 -23.77 -12.27
N PHE A 409 20.71 -23.24 -12.79
CA PHE A 409 20.03 -23.90 -13.89
C PHE A 409 20.75 -23.61 -15.21
N THR A 410 20.76 -24.60 -16.12
CA THR A 410 21.26 -24.44 -17.49
C THR A 410 20.63 -23.20 -18.14
N GLY A 411 21.44 -22.29 -18.64
CA GLY A 411 21.04 -21.02 -19.24
C GLY A 411 20.98 -19.83 -18.25
N ALA A 412 20.96 -20.05 -16.93
CA ALA A 412 20.97 -18.96 -15.96
C ALA A 412 22.29 -18.18 -15.96
N SER A 413 23.42 -18.87 -16.20
CA SER A 413 24.75 -18.24 -16.29
C SER A 413 24.88 -17.24 -17.44
N GLU A 414 24.21 -17.48 -18.57
CA GLU A 414 24.17 -16.56 -19.70
C GLU A 414 23.48 -15.25 -19.33
N PHE A 415 22.38 -15.33 -18.55
CA PHE A 415 21.69 -14.15 -18.02
C PHE A 415 22.52 -13.38 -17.01
N ILE A 416 23.21 -14.07 -16.10
CA ILE A 416 24.08 -13.43 -15.11
C ILE A 416 25.19 -12.66 -15.83
N ASN A 417 25.86 -13.32 -16.79
CA ASN A 417 26.93 -12.71 -17.58
C ASN A 417 26.41 -11.51 -18.39
N ALA A 418 25.23 -11.62 -18.98
CA ALA A 418 24.61 -10.51 -19.72
C ALA A 418 24.33 -9.32 -18.81
N TYR A 419 23.81 -9.54 -17.60
CA TYR A 419 23.57 -8.48 -16.63
C TYR A 419 24.85 -7.89 -16.03
N GLN A 420 25.92 -8.65 -15.93
CA GLN A 420 27.23 -8.16 -15.50
C GLN A 420 27.90 -7.27 -16.56
N ASN A 421 27.60 -7.49 -17.83
CA ASN A 421 28.18 -6.78 -18.98
C ASN A 421 27.36 -5.54 -19.44
N GLU A 422 26.53 -4.99 -18.57
CA GLU A 422 25.83 -3.69 -18.68
C GLU A 422 24.69 -3.53 -19.69
N ALA A 423 24.55 -4.34 -20.74
CA ALA A 423 23.62 -4.10 -21.84
C ALA A 423 22.41 -5.06 -21.89
N ALA A 424 22.07 -5.74 -20.79
CA ALA A 424 21.09 -6.82 -20.82
C ALA A 424 19.64 -6.33 -20.78
N ASP A 425 18.92 -6.52 -21.86
CA ASP A 425 17.45 -6.55 -21.87
C ASP A 425 16.98 -7.99 -21.70
N PHE A 426 16.48 -8.36 -20.51
CA PHE A 426 15.97 -9.69 -20.20
C PHE A 426 14.95 -10.17 -21.23
N HIS A 427 14.07 -9.32 -21.68
CA HIS A 427 13.03 -9.69 -22.64
C HIS A 427 13.62 -9.92 -24.03
N GLN A 428 14.67 -9.17 -24.40
CA GLN A 428 15.36 -9.39 -25.66
C GLN A 428 16.20 -10.66 -25.62
N ILE A 429 16.95 -10.89 -24.53
CA ILE A 429 17.73 -12.13 -24.37
C ILE A 429 16.82 -13.36 -24.44
N VAL A 430 15.68 -13.34 -23.75
CA VAL A 430 14.69 -14.42 -23.81
C VAL A 430 14.10 -14.54 -25.21
N ALA A 431 13.83 -13.44 -25.90
CA ALA A 431 13.34 -13.44 -27.28
C ALA A 431 14.32 -14.13 -28.23
N ASP A 432 15.60 -13.79 -28.12
CA ASP A 432 16.69 -14.36 -28.94
C ASP A 432 16.89 -15.84 -28.63
N MET A 433 16.95 -16.23 -27.35
CA MET A 433 17.07 -17.63 -26.93
C MET A 433 15.87 -18.48 -27.37
N ALA A 434 14.66 -17.96 -27.23
CA ALA A 434 13.44 -18.68 -27.59
C ALA A 434 13.08 -18.60 -29.09
N GLY A 435 13.72 -17.73 -29.85
CA GLY A 435 13.40 -17.48 -31.26
C GLY A 435 12.01 -16.86 -31.45
N ILE A 436 11.61 -15.91 -30.58
CA ILE A 436 10.31 -15.24 -30.58
C ILE A 436 10.49 -13.72 -30.58
N SER A 437 9.41 -12.97 -30.82
CA SER A 437 9.48 -11.51 -30.73
C SER A 437 9.70 -11.03 -29.30
N ARG A 438 10.39 -9.89 -29.10
CA ARG A 438 10.58 -9.26 -27.80
C ARG A 438 9.26 -8.98 -27.07
N THR A 439 8.22 -8.59 -27.79
CA THR A 439 6.88 -8.36 -27.23
C THR A 439 6.26 -9.65 -26.71
N ALA A 440 6.38 -10.75 -27.46
CA ALA A 440 5.92 -12.05 -27.02
C ALA A 440 6.73 -12.54 -25.80
N ALA A 441 8.07 -12.39 -25.82
CA ALA A 441 8.92 -12.71 -24.69
C ALA A 441 8.55 -11.93 -23.43
N LYS A 442 8.31 -10.62 -23.55
CA LYS A 442 7.85 -9.79 -22.43
C LYS A 442 6.53 -10.28 -21.84
N THR A 443 5.55 -10.57 -22.69
CA THR A 443 4.23 -11.07 -22.27
C THR A 443 4.34 -12.45 -21.61
N ILE A 444 5.17 -13.36 -22.14
CA ILE A 444 5.40 -14.68 -21.56
C ILE A 444 6.13 -14.58 -20.24
N ASN A 445 7.21 -13.81 -20.15
CA ASN A 445 7.98 -13.62 -18.92
C ASN A 445 7.10 -13.11 -17.78
N LEU A 446 6.39 -12.02 -18.02
CA LEU A 446 5.44 -11.49 -17.04
C LEU A 446 4.33 -12.52 -16.75
N GLY A 447 3.84 -13.19 -17.79
CA GLY A 447 2.82 -14.23 -17.66
C GLY A 447 3.23 -15.38 -16.76
N ILE A 448 4.43 -15.91 -16.91
CA ILE A 448 4.95 -16.99 -16.06
C ILE A 448 5.11 -16.53 -14.62
N PHE A 449 5.63 -15.30 -14.40
CA PHE A 449 5.76 -14.73 -13.05
C PHE A 449 4.40 -14.60 -12.36
N TYR A 450 3.32 -14.36 -13.13
CA TYR A 450 1.95 -14.24 -12.64
C TYR A 450 1.12 -15.53 -12.76
N GLY A 451 1.73 -16.68 -13.08
CA GLY A 451 1.04 -17.96 -13.21
C GLY A 451 0.07 -18.02 -14.41
N MET A 452 0.41 -17.34 -15.50
CA MET A 452 -0.42 -17.30 -16.72
C MET A 452 -0.40 -18.64 -17.46
N GLY A 453 -1.59 -19.20 -17.70
CA GLY A 453 -1.75 -20.34 -18.59
C GLY A 453 -2.03 -19.94 -20.05
N LYS A 454 -2.02 -20.94 -20.96
CA LYS A 454 -2.22 -20.78 -22.41
C LYS A 454 -3.45 -19.96 -22.80
N ASN A 455 -4.56 -20.09 -22.07
CA ASN A 455 -5.80 -19.37 -22.38
C ASN A 455 -5.66 -17.84 -22.17
N LYS A 456 -4.91 -17.41 -21.17
CA LYS A 456 -4.64 -16.00 -20.92
C LYS A 456 -3.62 -15.47 -21.90
N LEU A 457 -2.57 -16.23 -22.19
CA LEU A 457 -1.55 -15.87 -23.19
C LEU A 457 -2.16 -15.67 -24.58
N SER A 458 -3.03 -16.60 -25.02
CA SER A 458 -3.79 -16.50 -26.27
C SER A 458 -4.53 -15.16 -26.40
N ARG A 459 -5.20 -14.74 -25.33
CA ARG A 459 -5.92 -13.45 -25.30
C ARG A 459 -5.00 -12.23 -25.30
N GLU A 460 -3.92 -12.28 -24.53
CA GLU A 460 -2.97 -11.15 -24.43
C GLU A 460 -2.22 -10.89 -25.74
N LEU A 461 -1.88 -11.95 -26.48
CA LEU A 461 -1.16 -11.86 -27.76
C LEU A 461 -2.09 -11.83 -28.98
N GLY A 462 -3.40 -12.07 -28.83
CA GLY A 462 -4.34 -12.14 -29.94
C GLY A 462 -4.12 -13.34 -30.87
N ILE A 463 -3.55 -14.44 -30.37
CA ILE A 463 -3.23 -15.66 -31.13
C ILE A 463 -4.14 -16.83 -30.75
N SER A 464 -4.15 -17.88 -31.54
CA SER A 464 -4.91 -19.11 -31.22
C SER A 464 -4.40 -19.78 -29.95
N LYS A 465 -5.24 -20.60 -29.30
CA LYS A 465 -4.83 -21.38 -28.10
C LYS A 465 -3.72 -22.38 -28.43
N THR A 466 -3.74 -22.94 -29.65
CA THR A 466 -2.72 -23.85 -30.13
C THR A 466 -1.39 -23.15 -30.35
N ASP A 467 -1.40 -21.96 -30.94
CA ASP A 467 -0.19 -21.14 -31.11
C ASP A 467 0.39 -20.70 -29.78
N ALA A 468 -0.47 -20.30 -28.83
CA ALA A 468 -0.04 -19.96 -27.48
C ALA A 468 0.61 -21.15 -26.75
N GLU A 469 0.08 -22.38 -26.94
CA GLU A 469 0.67 -23.58 -26.37
C GLU A 469 2.02 -23.94 -27.05
N ASN A 470 2.12 -23.83 -28.36
CA ASN A 470 3.37 -24.04 -29.09
C ASN A 470 4.43 -23.01 -28.67
N LEU A 471 4.04 -21.76 -28.53
CA LEU A 471 4.91 -20.66 -28.07
C LEU A 471 5.44 -20.91 -26.64
N LEU A 472 4.59 -21.37 -25.73
CA LEU A 472 5.01 -21.75 -24.37
C LEU A 472 5.96 -22.94 -24.38
N ARG A 473 5.72 -23.98 -25.22
CA ARG A 473 6.62 -25.12 -25.35
C ARG A 473 7.99 -24.69 -25.88
N GLN A 474 8.02 -23.83 -26.91
CA GLN A 474 9.25 -23.28 -27.46
C GLN A 474 10.03 -22.50 -26.42
N TYR A 475 9.34 -21.63 -25.67
CA TYR A 475 9.91 -20.89 -24.53
C TYR A 475 10.50 -21.84 -23.48
N ASP A 476 9.70 -22.80 -22.98
CA ASP A 476 10.11 -23.73 -21.94
C ASP A 476 11.33 -24.60 -22.36
N SER A 477 11.45 -24.93 -23.65
CA SER A 477 12.59 -25.70 -24.16
C SER A 477 13.88 -24.88 -24.28
N ARG A 478 13.77 -23.57 -24.55
CA ARG A 478 14.89 -22.65 -24.78
C ARG A 478 15.31 -21.88 -23.55
N VAL A 479 14.36 -21.65 -22.61
CA VAL A 479 14.58 -20.89 -21.35
C VAL A 479 14.11 -21.74 -20.14
N PRO A 480 14.67 -22.95 -19.96
CA PRO A 480 14.15 -23.90 -18.98
C PRO A 480 14.29 -23.47 -17.54
N PHE A 481 15.22 -22.55 -17.22
CA PHE A 481 15.50 -22.14 -15.85
C PHE A 481 14.32 -21.38 -15.20
N VAL A 482 13.55 -20.60 -15.96
CA VAL A 482 12.39 -19.84 -15.40
C VAL A 482 11.31 -20.80 -14.93
N LYS A 483 10.99 -21.82 -15.74
CA LYS A 483 10.01 -22.85 -15.39
C LYS A 483 10.48 -23.73 -14.24
N LYS A 484 11.77 -24.10 -14.23
CA LYS A 484 12.36 -24.86 -13.12
C LYS A 484 12.30 -24.08 -11.84
N LEU A 485 12.67 -22.78 -11.84
CA LEU A 485 12.54 -21.90 -10.69
C LEU A 485 11.09 -21.85 -10.19
N ALA A 486 10.12 -21.63 -11.09
CA ALA A 486 8.71 -21.58 -10.73
C ALA A 486 8.25 -22.89 -10.07
N THR A 487 8.69 -24.05 -10.61
CA THR A 487 8.38 -25.38 -10.06
C THR A 487 8.99 -25.58 -8.68
N GLU A 488 10.27 -25.23 -8.49
CA GLU A 488 10.95 -25.37 -7.19
C GLU A 488 10.33 -24.48 -6.12
N VAL A 489 10.01 -23.23 -6.44
CA VAL A 489 9.35 -22.31 -5.51
C VAL A 489 7.94 -22.79 -5.17
N MET A 490 7.19 -23.32 -6.15
CA MET A 490 5.87 -23.90 -5.93
C MET A 490 5.94 -25.17 -5.06
N ASN A 491 6.93 -26.05 -5.30
CA ASN A 491 7.16 -27.25 -4.49
C ASN A 491 7.51 -26.88 -3.05
N SER A 492 8.35 -25.85 -2.86
CA SER A 492 8.69 -25.32 -1.54
C SER A 492 7.45 -24.79 -0.81
N ALA A 493 6.63 -23.98 -1.51
CA ALA A 493 5.36 -23.47 -0.96
C ALA A 493 4.40 -24.61 -0.59
N SER A 494 4.30 -25.65 -1.43
CA SER A 494 3.46 -26.81 -1.18
C SER A 494 3.94 -27.63 0.02
N LYS A 495 5.26 -27.83 0.14
CA LYS A 495 5.87 -28.64 1.21
C LYS A 495 5.85 -27.92 2.55
N TYR A 496 6.32 -26.68 2.60
CA TYR A 496 6.54 -25.95 3.85
C TYR A 496 5.37 -25.04 4.24
N GLY A 497 4.47 -24.71 3.30
CA GLY A 497 3.37 -23.79 3.49
C GLY A 497 3.76 -22.31 3.42
N TYR A 498 5.00 -22.01 3.08
CA TYR A 498 5.49 -20.65 2.86
C TYR A 498 6.73 -20.63 1.95
N ILE A 499 7.05 -19.45 1.47
CA ILE A 499 8.33 -19.09 0.86
C ILE A 499 8.91 -17.88 1.59
N ARG A 500 10.18 -17.57 1.37
CA ARG A 500 10.86 -16.40 1.94
C ARG A 500 11.42 -15.50 0.86
N THR A 501 11.20 -14.20 1.01
CA THR A 501 11.79 -13.15 0.17
C THR A 501 13.28 -12.96 0.49
N ILE A 502 13.91 -12.04 -0.22
CA ILE A 502 15.35 -11.75 -0.10
C ILE A 502 15.75 -11.27 1.30
N LYS A 503 14.87 -10.60 2.03
CA LYS A 503 15.09 -10.16 3.42
C LYS A 503 14.50 -11.14 4.45
N GLY A 504 14.00 -12.31 3.99
CA GLY A 504 13.46 -13.34 4.87
C GLY A 504 11.99 -13.20 5.21
N ARG A 505 11.26 -12.23 4.63
CA ARG A 505 9.81 -12.09 4.79
C ARG A 505 9.12 -13.38 4.36
N LYS A 506 8.21 -13.88 5.19
CA LYS A 506 7.37 -15.02 4.82
C LYS A 506 6.21 -14.60 3.93
N CYS A 507 5.95 -15.41 2.92
CA CYS A 507 4.71 -15.39 2.15
C CYS A 507 4.03 -16.76 2.32
N ARG A 508 2.88 -16.79 2.98
CA ARG A 508 2.24 -18.04 3.46
C ARG A 508 1.17 -18.55 2.51
N PHE A 509 1.03 -19.89 2.48
CA PHE A 509 0.03 -20.65 1.71
C PHE A 509 -0.69 -21.61 2.67
N GLU A 510 -1.59 -21.09 3.48
CA GLU A 510 -2.23 -21.84 4.58
C GLU A 510 -3.57 -22.44 4.20
N MET A 511 -4.17 -21.96 3.10
CA MET A 511 -5.44 -22.49 2.60
C MET A 511 -5.26 -23.80 1.84
N TRP A 512 -6.30 -24.63 1.81
CA TRP A 512 -6.31 -25.95 1.21
C TRP A 512 -7.47 -26.12 0.24
N GLU A 513 -7.28 -26.95 -0.77
CA GLU A 513 -8.26 -27.29 -1.80
C GLU A 513 -8.17 -28.77 -2.16
N PRO A 514 -9.21 -29.40 -2.77
CA PRO A 514 -9.11 -30.77 -3.23
C PRO A 514 -8.04 -30.92 -4.31
N ASN A 515 -7.33 -32.04 -4.29
CA ASN A 515 -6.32 -32.36 -5.31
C ASN A 515 -6.97 -32.96 -6.57
N THR A 516 -7.98 -32.29 -7.10
CA THR A 516 -8.71 -32.63 -8.33
C THR A 516 -8.66 -31.47 -9.30
N PHE A 517 -8.93 -31.75 -10.59
CA PHE A 517 -9.02 -30.69 -11.59
C PHE A 517 -10.34 -29.92 -11.45
N GLY A 518 -10.27 -28.60 -11.46
CA GLY A 518 -11.45 -27.72 -11.37
C GLY A 518 -11.17 -26.42 -10.62
N MET A 519 -12.16 -25.54 -10.56
CA MET A 519 -12.14 -24.36 -9.68
C MET A 519 -12.79 -24.74 -8.34
N HIS A 520 -12.02 -24.68 -7.28
CA HIS A 520 -12.46 -25.03 -5.93
C HIS A 520 -12.35 -23.83 -5.01
N GLN A 521 -13.21 -23.81 -3.99
CA GLN A 521 -13.10 -22.84 -2.91
C GLN A 521 -12.00 -23.33 -1.96
N ALA A 522 -11.01 -22.46 -1.73
CA ALA A 522 -9.97 -22.74 -0.74
C ALA A 522 -10.52 -22.54 0.68
N MET A 523 -10.17 -23.45 1.59
CA MET A 523 -10.65 -23.53 2.96
C MET A 523 -9.45 -23.69 3.93
N ASN A 524 -9.67 -23.52 5.24
CA ASN A 524 -8.67 -23.92 6.21
C ASN A 524 -8.45 -25.45 6.18
N TYR A 525 -7.39 -25.93 6.82
CA TYR A 525 -7.01 -27.34 6.77
C TYR A 525 -8.10 -28.28 7.29
N GLU A 526 -8.69 -27.96 8.43
CA GLU A 526 -9.69 -28.81 9.10
C GLU A 526 -10.98 -28.88 8.28
N GLU A 527 -11.45 -27.77 7.77
CA GLU A 527 -12.62 -27.72 6.88
C GLU A 527 -12.37 -28.48 5.58
N ALA A 528 -11.22 -28.25 4.93
CA ALA A 528 -10.86 -28.94 3.70
C ALA A 528 -10.77 -30.46 3.90
N LYS A 529 -10.16 -30.89 5.00
CA LYS A 529 -10.05 -32.31 5.38
C LYS A 529 -11.41 -32.94 5.67
N ALA A 530 -12.28 -32.24 6.40
CA ALA A 530 -13.63 -32.70 6.67
C ALA A 530 -14.47 -32.83 5.40
N HIS A 531 -14.29 -31.91 4.44
CA HIS A 531 -15.09 -31.86 3.23
C HIS A 531 -14.58 -32.80 2.12
N TYR A 532 -13.26 -32.92 1.95
CA TYR A 532 -12.61 -33.63 0.84
C TYR A 532 -11.75 -34.83 1.28
N GLY A 533 -11.70 -35.14 2.56
CA GLY A 533 -10.85 -36.20 3.10
C GLY A 533 -9.35 -35.89 2.96
N ASN A 534 -8.53 -36.95 2.79
CA ASN A 534 -7.07 -36.79 2.73
C ASN A 534 -6.56 -36.35 1.33
N ASN A 535 -7.43 -36.31 0.30
CA ASN A 535 -7.02 -35.94 -1.06
C ASN A 535 -7.06 -34.42 -1.24
N ILE A 536 -6.30 -33.71 -0.42
CA ILE A 536 -6.19 -32.24 -0.43
C ILE A 536 -4.76 -31.79 -0.67
N LYS A 537 -4.60 -30.58 -1.23
CA LYS A 537 -3.33 -29.89 -1.44
C LYS A 537 -3.43 -28.44 -0.98
N ARG A 538 -2.29 -27.79 -0.78
CA ARG A 538 -2.28 -26.35 -0.50
C ARG A 538 -2.77 -25.55 -1.69
N ALA A 539 -3.68 -24.62 -1.43
CA ALA A 539 -4.24 -23.74 -2.44
C ALA A 539 -3.28 -22.62 -2.86
N TYR A 540 -3.46 -22.09 -4.05
CA TYR A 540 -2.76 -20.90 -4.57
C TYR A 540 -1.23 -21.02 -4.70
N THR A 541 -0.64 -22.19 -4.55
CA THR A 541 0.81 -22.38 -4.64
C THR A 541 1.39 -22.01 -5.99
N TYR A 542 0.58 -22.00 -7.06
CA TYR A 542 0.96 -21.49 -8.38
C TYR A 542 1.33 -19.99 -8.38
N LYS A 543 0.94 -19.23 -7.34
CA LYS A 543 1.32 -17.82 -7.14
C LYS A 543 2.66 -17.65 -6.42
N ALA A 544 3.34 -18.74 -6.05
CA ALA A 544 4.50 -18.68 -5.17
C ALA A 544 5.66 -17.90 -5.80
N LEU A 545 5.98 -18.13 -7.08
CA LEU A 545 7.02 -17.35 -7.75
C LEU A 545 6.69 -15.85 -7.78
N ASN A 546 5.45 -15.49 -8.11
CA ASN A 546 5.02 -14.10 -8.10
C ASN A 546 5.19 -13.46 -6.71
N ARG A 547 4.75 -14.14 -5.65
CA ARG A 547 4.91 -13.64 -4.27
C ARG A 547 6.38 -13.50 -3.87
N LEU A 548 7.23 -14.44 -4.29
CA LEU A 548 8.67 -14.36 -4.06
C LEU A 548 9.28 -13.11 -4.69
N ILE A 549 9.02 -12.91 -5.98
CA ILE A 549 9.62 -11.83 -6.76
C ILE A 549 9.09 -10.46 -6.33
N GLN A 550 7.76 -10.31 -6.23
CA GLN A 550 7.16 -9.04 -5.78
C GLN A 550 7.52 -8.69 -4.34
N GLY A 551 7.55 -9.69 -3.44
CA GLY A 551 7.94 -9.46 -2.05
C GLY A 551 9.41 -9.07 -1.92
N SER A 552 10.29 -9.69 -2.71
CA SER A 552 11.72 -9.34 -2.73
C SER A 552 11.96 -7.96 -3.35
N ALA A 553 11.20 -7.58 -4.39
CA ALA A 553 11.23 -6.24 -4.96
C ALA A 553 10.78 -5.18 -3.93
N ALA A 554 9.72 -5.49 -3.16
CA ALA A 554 9.25 -4.61 -2.09
C ALA A 554 10.29 -4.45 -0.98
N ASP A 555 10.90 -5.56 -0.53
CA ASP A 555 11.97 -5.52 0.48
C ASP A 555 13.18 -4.69 -0.01
N GLN A 556 13.57 -4.83 -1.27
CA GLN A 556 14.65 -4.04 -1.87
C GLN A 556 14.31 -2.55 -1.90
N SER A 557 13.12 -2.18 -2.38
CA SER A 557 12.69 -0.78 -2.45
C SER A 557 12.64 -0.14 -1.05
N LYS A 558 12.17 -0.88 -0.03
CA LYS A 558 12.14 -0.43 1.36
C LYS A 558 13.55 -0.23 1.93
N GLN A 559 14.45 -1.19 1.69
CA GLN A 559 15.84 -1.05 2.11
C GLN A 559 16.52 0.14 1.43
N ALA A 560 16.28 0.34 0.14
CA ALA A 560 16.79 1.50 -0.60
C ALA A 560 16.30 2.84 0.00
N MET A 561 15.02 2.92 0.38
CA MET A 561 14.47 4.10 1.07
C MET A 561 15.20 4.38 2.38
N ILE A 562 15.44 3.34 3.18
CA ILE A 562 16.17 3.44 4.46
C ILE A 562 17.62 3.92 4.21
N ASP A 563 18.32 3.32 3.25
CA ASP A 563 19.71 3.64 2.96
C ASP A 563 19.89 5.04 2.38
N CYS A 564 18.94 5.50 1.55
CA CYS A 564 18.90 6.87 1.05
C CYS A 564 18.63 7.86 2.19
N TYR A 565 17.67 7.54 3.07
CA TYR A 565 17.34 8.40 4.21
C TYR A 565 18.53 8.53 5.19
N LYS A 566 19.22 7.43 5.51
CA LYS A 566 20.45 7.43 6.32
C LYS A 566 21.58 8.26 5.69
N ALA A 567 21.56 8.41 4.37
CA ALA A 567 22.49 9.29 3.63
C ALA A 567 22.01 10.75 3.54
N GLY A 568 20.88 11.11 4.15
CA GLY A 568 20.33 12.46 4.20
C GLY A 568 19.31 12.78 3.10
N TYR A 569 18.81 11.77 2.37
CA TYR A 569 17.85 11.96 1.27
C TYR A 569 16.49 11.37 1.62
N LEU A 570 15.54 12.24 1.93
CA LEU A 570 14.14 11.85 2.16
C LEU A 570 13.43 11.68 0.81
N PRO A 571 12.88 10.48 0.50
CA PRO A 571 12.05 10.31 -0.70
C PRO A 571 10.81 11.22 -0.67
N LEU A 572 10.42 11.75 -1.82
CA LEU A 572 9.13 12.43 -2.01
C LEU A 572 8.02 11.41 -2.25
N LEU A 573 8.32 10.38 -3.02
CA LEU A 573 7.34 9.42 -3.51
C LEU A 573 8.01 8.09 -3.84
N GLN A 574 7.29 6.99 -3.60
CA GLN A 574 7.65 5.65 -4.08
C GLN A 574 6.53 5.12 -4.96
N ILE A 575 6.80 4.73 -6.19
CA ILE A 575 5.84 4.15 -7.12
C ILE A 575 6.46 2.92 -7.76
N HIS A 576 5.88 1.75 -7.49
CA HIS A 576 6.35 0.47 -8.03
C HIS A 576 7.84 0.23 -7.73
N ASP A 577 8.70 0.38 -8.72
CA ASP A 577 10.16 0.26 -8.70
C ASP A 577 10.90 1.60 -8.74
N GLU A 578 10.16 2.72 -8.73
CA GLU A 578 10.67 4.09 -8.79
C GLU A 578 10.68 4.75 -7.40
N LEU A 579 11.77 5.44 -7.07
CA LEU A 579 11.87 6.39 -5.96
C LEU A 579 12.08 7.81 -6.49
N CYS A 580 11.32 8.76 -5.97
CA CYS A 580 11.42 10.17 -6.39
C CYS A 580 12.00 11.03 -5.26
N PHE A 581 12.88 11.96 -5.63
CA PHE A 581 13.56 12.86 -4.70
C PHE A 581 13.61 14.31 -5.20
N SER A 582 13.83 15.24 -4.28
CA SER A 582 14.25 16.61 -4.61
C SER A 582 15.76 16.69 -4.69
N ILE A 583 16.30 16.92 -5.88
CA ILE A 583 17.73 16.89 -6.21
C ILE A 583 18.30 18.31 -6.27
N HIS A 584 19.38 18.56 -5.55
CA HIS A 584 20.06 19.85 -5.55
C HIS A 584 21.23 19.89 -6.56
N ASN A 585 21.98 18.79 -6.67
CA ASN A 585 23.18 18.72 -7.51
C ASN A 585 23.46 17.30 -8.01
N GLU A 586 24.52 17.16 -8.81
CA GLU A 586 24.92 15.88 -9.39
C GLU A 586 25.41 14.86 -8.34
N GLU A 587 26.00 15.31 -7.22
CA GLU A 587 26.46 14.44 -6.13
C GLU A 587 25.31 13.75 -5.43
N ASP A 588 24.18 14.47 -5.22
CA ASP A 588 22.93 13.87 -4.71
C ASP A 588 22.52 12.69 -5.61
N THR A 589 22.54 12.93 -6.92
CA THR A 589 22.16 11.93 -7.92
C THR A 589 23.02 10.68 -7.86
N LYS A 590 24.34 10.85 -7.77
CA LYS A 590 25.30 9.75 -7.67
C LYS A 590 25.14 8.97 -6.36
N THR A 591 24.94 9.67 -5.25
CA THR A 591 24.78 9.06 -3.93
C THR A 591 23.50 8.24 -3.85
N ILE A 592 22.37 8.80 -4.26
CA ILE A 592 21.07 8.10 -4.27
C ILE A 592 21.16 6.85 -5.15
N LYS A 593 21.66 6.97 -6.38
CA LYS A 593 21.85 5.85 -7.30
C LYS A 593 22.67 4.74 -6.63
N ASN A 594 23.82 5.08 -6.07
CA ASN A 594 24.68 4.10 -5.41
C ASN A 594 23.97 3.38 -4.25
N LYS A 595 23.25 4.14 -3.39
CA LYS A 595 22.48 3.55 -2.29
C LYS A 595 21.40 2.59 -2.78
N MET A 596 20.68 2.95 -3.83
CA MET A 596 19.64 2.07 -4.40
C MET A 596 20.23 0.81 -5.05
N GLU A 597 21.30 0.95 -5.82
CA GLU A 597 21.94 -0.19 -6.51
C GLU A 597 22.56 -1.20 -5.55
N ASN A 598 23.04 -0.76 -4.37
CA ASN A 598 23.78 -1.57 -3.41
C ASN A 598 23.06 -1.80 -2.07
N CYS A 599 21.73 -1.59 -2.00
CA CYS A 599 20.95 -1.73 -0.77
C CYS A 599 20.76 -3.19 -0.30
N ILE A 600 21.02 -4.17 -1.15
CA ILE A 600 20.95 -5.60 -0.82
C ILE A 600 22.32 -6.24 -1.04
N ASP A 601 22.83 -6.86 0.02
CA ASP A 601 24.09 -7.60 -0.04
C ASP A 601 23.92 -8.96 -0.77
N HIS A 602 25.06 -9.49 -1.25
CA HIS A 602 25.18 -10.85 -1.79
C HIS A 602 24.32 -11.15 -3.05
N LEU A 603 23.96 -10.13 -3.80
CA LEU A 603 23.25 -10.31 -5.06
C LEU A 603 24.14 -11.03 -6.10
N LYS A 604 23.55 -12.00 -6.82
CA LYS A 604 24.20 -12.69 -7.94
C LYS A 604 24.17 -11.88 -9.23
N VAL A 605 23.27 -10.92 -9.29
CA VAL A 605 23.03 -10.03 -10.44
C VAL A 605 23.04 -8.60 -9.92
N PRO A 606 23.85 -7.70 -10.51
CA PRO A 606 23.87 -6.30 -10.08
C PRO A 606 22.54 -5.63 -10.43
N PHE A 607 22.07 -4.75 -9.56
CA PHE A 607 20.95 -3.86 -9.86
C PHE A 607 21.48 -2.59 -10.53
N LYS A 608 20.63 -2.03 -11.39
CA LYS A 608 20.85 -0.76 -12.05
C LYS A 608 19.68 0.17 -11.82
N VAL A 609 19.99 1.45 -11.69
CA VAL A 609 19.01 2.51 -11.52
C VAL A 609 19.16 3.49 -12.68
N ASP A 610 18.09 3.66 -13.43
CA ASP A 610 17.95 4.68 -14.46
C ASP A 610 17.49 5.98 -13.79
N ILE A 611 17.98 7.13 -14.29
CA ILE A 611 17.77 8.42 -13.66
C ILE A 611 17.16 9.37 -14.69
N ALA A 612 16.09 10.02 -14.30
CA ALA A 612 15.50 11.11 -15.06
C ALA A 612 15.36 12.35 -14.16
N LEU A 613 15.80 13.50 -14.68
CA LEU A 613 15.73 14.78 -13.98
C LEU A 613 14.76 15.71 -14.71
N GLY A 614 14.01 16.52 -13.95
CA GLY A 614 13.06 17.46 -14.53
C GLY A 614 12.68 18.58 -13.58
N LYS A 615 11.93 19.57 -14.08
CA LYS A 615 11.36 20.65 -13.27
C LYS A 615 10.17 20.17 -12.44
N SER A 616 9.53 19.09 -12.87
CA SER A 616 8.40 18.43 -12.24
C SER A 616 8.47 16.93 -12.47
N TRP A 617 7.61 16.15 -11.83
CA TRP A 617 7.52 14.72 -12.11
C TRP A 617 7.17 14.40 -13.57
N GLY A 618 6.31 15.21 -14.21
CA GLY A 618 5.96 15.02 -15.62
C GLY A 618 7.08 15.36 -16.61
N ASP A 619 8.03 16.19 -16.20
CA ASP A 619 9.19 16.58 -17.01
C ASP A 619 10.38 15.64 -16.83
N ALA A 620 10.43 14.86 -15.76
CA ALA A 620 11.46 13.85 -15.51
C ALA A 620 11.20 12.63 -16.43
N LYS A 621 11.82 12.62 -17.59
CA LYS A 621 11.71 11.55 -18.61
C LYS A 621 13.08 11.01 -18.91
N GLU A 622 13.15 9.69 -19.14
CA GLU A 622 14.30 9.00 -19.71
C GLU A 622 14.65 9.48 -21.13
#